data_196587dd6ff4ba539b1f75f072ca0565
#
_entry.id   196587dd6ff4ba539b1f75f072ca0565
#
_cell.length_a   1.000
_cell.length_b   1.000
_cell.length_c   1.000
_cell.angle_alpha   90.00
_cell.angle_beta   90.00
_cell.angle_gamma   90.00
#
_symmetry.space_group_name_H-M   'P 1'
#
loop_
_entity.id
_entity.type
_entity.pdbx_description
1 polymer ?
#
loop_
_entity_poly.entity_id
_entity_poly.type
_entity_poly.pdbx_seq_one_letter_code
_entity_poly.pdbx_strand_id
1 'polypeptide(L)'
;MIDRKDFIISFDSERLGYGKVELSNPSGSGIPRGVTPVIGKNGSGKTTLGNILAKGRYAYGNRLGFSDGISRIKMITFTDIHSFTGIDVQYCHQRMEATANDYVLTVGEIFNKKLDSPVWHRYSEIFRLNNIETKKINYLSSGELRKLLIINALCENPDVLILDNPYIGLDAESRGDFDEAMKQLRDNGVSVVFLLCDPQDVPA
;
A
#
# COMPACT_ATOMS: atom_id res chain seq x y z
N MET A 1 17.92 -5.34 -24.17
CA MET A 1 17.87 -6.50 -23.26
C MET A 1 18.06 -5.90 -21.87
N ILE A 2 17.03 -5.93 -21.01
CA ILE A 2 17.11 -5.35 -19.65
C ILE A 2 17.99 -6.32 -18.84
N ASP A 3 19.06 -5.82 -18.23
CA ASP A 3 19.94 -6.65 -17.39
C ASP A 3 19.22 -6.99 -16.08
N ARG A 4 19.44 -8.20 -15.54
CA ARG A 4 18.88 -8.60 -14.21
C ARG A 4 19.25 -7.64 -13.09
N LYS A 5 20.33 -6.87 -13.24
CA LYS A 5 20.78 -5.85 -12.30
C LYS A 5 19.85 -4.64 -12.20
N ASP A 6 18.98 -4.45 -13.20
CA ASP A 6 18.03 -3.33 -13.23
C ASP A 6 16.80 -3.59 -12.36
N PHE A 7 16.57 -4.84 -11.93
CA PHE A 7 15.43 -5.22 -11.11
C PHE A 7 15.78 -5.22 -9.62
N ILE A 8 14.89 -4.64 -8.81
CA ILE A 8 14.93 -4.78 -7.35
C ILE A 8 14.36 -6.13 -6.89
N ILE A 9 13.43 -6.69 -7.67
CA ILE A 9 12.90 -8.04 -7.48
C ILE A 9 12.91 -8.71 -8.85
N SER A 10 13.64 -9.80 -9.01
CA SER A 10 13.67 -10.61 -10.22
C SER A 10 12.81 -11.86 -10.07
N PHE A 11 12.24 -12.31 -11.18
CA PHE A 11 11.47 -13.55 -11.25
C PHE A 11 12.32 -14.64 -11.89
N ASP A 12 12.73 -15.60 -11.08
CA ASP A 12 13.60 -16.69 -11.49
C ASP A 12 12.84 -17.99 -11.83
N SER A 13 11.51 -17.95 -11.80
CA SER A 13 10.66 -19.06 -12.17
C SER A 13 9.58 -18.63 -13.16
N GLU A 14 9.19 -19.56 -14.05
CA GLU A 14 8.11 -19.32 -15.02
C GLU A 14 6.71 -19.30 -14.38
N ARG A 15 6.60 -19.80 -13.17
CA ARG A 15 5.36 -19.85 -12.41
C ARG A 15 5.57 -19.36 -10.98
N LEU A 16 4.65 -18.56 -10.53
CA LEU A 16 4.58 -18.04 -9.17
C LEU A 16 3.32 -18.57 -8.49
N GLY A 17 3.46 -19.20 -7.34
CA GLY A 17 2.34 -19.79 -6.61
C GLY A 17 2.02 -19.06 -5.32
N TYR A 18 0.73 -18.96 -4.98
CA TYR A 18 0.24 -18.48 -3.70
C TYR A 18 -1.00 -19.28 -3.29
N GLY A 19 -0.86 -20.10 -2.27
CA GLY A 19 -1.93 -21.03 -1.88
C GLY A 19 -2.23 -22.01 -2.99
N LYS A 20 -3.46 -22.01 -3.53
CA LYS A 20 -3.91 -22.85 -4.65
C LYS A 20 -3.83 -22.13 -6.01
N VAL A 21 -3.34 -20.90 -6.07
CA VAL A 21 -3.30 -20.10 -7.28
C VAL A 21 -1.88 -20.07 -7.83
N GLU A 22 -1.75 -20.35 -9.12
CA GLU A 22 -0.51 -20.16 -9.88
C GLU A 22 -0.67 -19.04 -10.90
N LEU A 23 0.35 -18.20 -11.00
CA LEU A 23 0.48 -17.16 -12.02
C LEU A 23 1.60 -17.56 -12.98
N SER A 24 1.31 -17.50 -14.28
CA SER A 24 2.36 -17.62 -15.30
C SER A 24 3.17 -16.33 -15.35
N ASN A 25 4.48 -16.45 -15.41
CA ASN A 25 5.38 -15.32 -15.46
C ASN A 25 6.48 -15.55 -16.49
N PRO A 26 6.79 -14.59 -17.36
CA PRO A 26 7.92 -14.73 -18.27
C PRO A 26 9.23 -14.71 -17.47
N SER A 27 10.02 -15.77 -17.62
CA SER A 27 11.35 -15.83 -17.01
C SER A 27 12.22 -14.66 -17.49
N GLY A 28 13.01 -14.11 -16.57
CA GLY A 28 13.87 -12.95 -16.87
C GLY A 28 13.19 -11.59 -16.75
N SER A 29 11.96 -11.54 -16.27
CA SER A 29 11.27 -10.30 -15.89
C SER A 29 11.42 -10.01 -14.41
N GLY A 30 11.02 -8.80 -13.99
CA GLY A 30 11.09 -8.38 -12.59
C GLY A 30 10.45 -7.02 -12.35
N ILE A 31 10.59 -6.56 -11.12
CA ILE A 31 10.16 -5.23 -10.69
C ILE A 31 11.39 -4.30 -10.71
N PRO A 32 11.42 -3.26 -11.54
CA PRO A 32 12.51 -2.29 -11.55
C PRO A 32 12.44 -1.36 -10.33
N ARG A 33 13.52 -0.63 -10.09
CA ARG A 33 13.56 0.42 -9.07
C ARG A 33 12.67 1.59 -9.46
N GLY A 34 12.04 2.21 -8.46
CA GLY A 34 11.18 3.39 -8.65
C GLY A 34 9.69 3.03 -8.68
N VAL A 35 8.93 3.63 -9.57
CA VAL A 35 7.48 3.44 -9.67
C VAL A 35 7.16 2.43 -10.78
N THR A 36 6.47 1.35 -10.42
CA THR A 36 6.12 0.26 -11.34
C THR A 36 4.61 0.01 -11.33
N PRO A 37 3.88 0.35 -12.39
CA PRO A 37 2.47 -0.02 -12.52
C PRO A 37 2.34 -1.47 -13.05
N VAL A 38 1.50 -2.25 -12.39
CA VAL A 38 1.05 -3.58 -12.83
C VAL A 38 -0.42 -3.47 -13.16
N ILE A 39 -0.75 -3.54 -14.44
CA ILE A 39 -2.09 -3.29 -14.96
C ILE A 39 -2.76 -4.61 -15.35
N GLY A 40 -4.04 -4.75 -15.02
CA GLY A 40 -4.82 -5.91 -15.42
C GLY A 40 -6.27 -5.84 -14.93
N LYS A 41 -7.15 -6.56 -15.59
CA LYS A 41 -8.57 -6.64 -15.22
C LYS A 41 -8.77 -7.24 -13.82
N ASN A 42 -9.93 -7.04 -13.22
CA ASN A 42 -10.30 -7.72 -11.98
C ASN A 42 -10.21 -9.25 -12.18
N GLY A 43 -9.67 -9.94 -11.18
CA GLY A 43 -9.46 -11.40 -11.27
C GLY A 43 -8.20 -11.83 -12.02
N SER A 44 -7.38 -10.92 -12.59
CA SER A 44 -6.14 -11.26 -13.31
C SER A 44 -4.97 -11.72 -12.42
N GLY A 45 -5.14 -11.74 -11.12
CA GLY A 45 -4.11 -12.19 -10.18
C GLY A 45 -3.18 -11.09 -9.63
N LYS A 46 -3.47 -9.82 -9.83
CA LYS A 46 -2.64 -8.70 -9.33
C LYS A 46 -2.43 -8.74 -7.81
N THR A 47 -3.52 -8.84 -7.05
CA THR A 47 -3.45 -8.98 -5.58
C THR A 47 -2.65 -10.22 -5.17
N THR A 48 -2.80 -11.33 -5.92
CA THR A 48 -2.01 -12.55 -5.71
C THR A 48 -0.53 -12.29 -5.94
N LEU A 49 -0.18 -11.59 -7.03
CA LEU A 49 1.20 -11.17 -7.29
C LEU A 49 1.74 -10.30 -6.16
N GLY A 50 0.98 -9.29 -5.73
CA GLY A 50 1.37 -8.43 -4.60
C GLY A 50 1.65 -9.22 -3.32
N ASN A 51 0.81 -10.20 -3.00
CA ASN A 51 1.02 -11.10 -1.86
C ASN A 51 2.28 -11.98 -2.03
N ILE A 52 2.55 -12.47 -3.24
CA ILE A 52 3.77 -13.22 -3.54
C ILE A 52 5.00 -12.34 -3.32
N LEU A 53 4.99 -11.11 -3.80
CA LEU A 53 6.09 -10.16 -3.62
C LEU A 53 6.30 -9.80 -2.13
N ALA A 54 5.23 -9.52 -1.40
CA ALA A 54 5.30 -9.11 0.00
C ALA A 54 5.74 -10.25 0.94
N LYS A 55 5.32 -11.49 0.65
CA LYS A 55 5.58 -12.68 1.47
C LYS A 55 6.60 -13.63 0.83
N GLY A 56 7.16 -13.28 -0.30
CA GLY A 56 7.77 -14.15 -1.30
C GLY A 56 9.00 -14.93 -0.91
N ARG A 57 9.64 -14.64 0.21
CA ARG A 57 10.76 -15.47 0.71
C ARG A 57 10.28 -16.84 1.21
N TYR A 58 8.98 -17.03 1.44
CA TYR A 58 8.41 -18.20 2.11
C TYR A 58 7.33 -18.93 1.30
N ALA A 59 7.00 -18.48 0.09
CA ALA A 59 5.89 -19.04 -0.67
C ALA A 59 6.34 -20.11 -1.69
N TYR A 60 6.01 -21.34 -1.42
CA TYR A 60 5.83 -22.47 -2.35
C TYR A 60 6.74 -22.53 -3.59
N GLY A 61 8.04 -22.68 -3.40
CA GLY A 61 8.96 -22.92 -4.52
C GLY A 61 9.17 -21.74 -5.46
N ASN A 62 8.64 -20.56 -5.13
CA ASN A 62 8.88 -19.35 -5.89
C ASN A 62 10.36 -18.97 -5.80
N ARG A 63 10.96 -18.74 -6.95
CA ARG A 63 12.31 -18.23 -7.04
C ARG A 63 12.22 -16.73 -7.34
N LEU A 64 12.31 -15.93 -6.27
CA LEU A 64 12.42 -14.48 -6.35
C LEU A 64 13.84 -14.10 -5.96
N GLY A 65 14.52 -13.39 -6.85
CA GLY A 65 15.77 -12.72 -6.53
C GLY A 65 15.48 -11.32 -5.99
N PHE A 66 16.21 -10.90 -4.98
CA PHE A 66 16.13 -9.54 -4.42
C PHE A 66 17.48 -8.87 -4.57
N SER A 67 17.50 -7.63 -5.03
CA SER A 67 18.73 -6.86 -5.07
C SER A 67 19.20 -6.52 -3.65
N ASP A 68 20.48 -6.22 -3.51
CA ASP A 68 21.07 -5.82 -2.24
C ASP A 68 20.32 -4.63 -1.63
N GLY A 69 20.05 -4.72 -0.32
CA GLY A 69 19.34 -3.69 0.43
C GLY A 69 17.82 -3.81 0.43
N ILE A 70 17.21 -4.71 -0.36
CA ILE A 70 15.77 -4.96 -0.32
C ILE A 70 15.46 -6.03 0.73
N SER A 71 14.85 -5.62 1.83
CA SER A 71 14.51 -6.51 2.94
C SER A 71 13.09 -6.34 3.46
N ARG A 72 12.52 -5.14 3.34
CA ARG A 72 11.21 -4.77 3.88
C ARG A 72 10.26 -4.43 2.76
N ILE A 73 9.33 -5.33 2.48
CA ILE A 73 8.29 -5.12 1.48
C ILE A 73 6.97 -5.04 2.21
N LYS A 74 6.23 -3.96 2.02
CA LYS A 74 4.90 -3.75 2.59
C LYS A 74 3.86 -3.70 1.49
N MET A 75 2.76 -4.41 1.71
CA MET A 75 1.58 -4.34 0.84
C MET A 75 0.41 -3.73 1.61
N ILE A 76 -0.27 -2.81 0.96
CA ILE A 76 -1.51 -2.20 1.44
C ILE A 76 -2.62 -2.58 0.47
N THR A 77 -3.65 -3.22 1.00
CA THR A 77 -4.93 -3.46 0.33
C THR A 77 -5.97 -2.53 0.95
N PHE A 78 -6.64 -1.73 0.13
CA PHE A 78 -7.62 -0.76 0.65
C PHE A 78 -8.99 -1.37 0.91
N THR A 79 -9.14 -2.68 0.70
CA THR A 79 -10.29 -3.46 1.16
C THR A 79 -10.22 -3.77 2.65
N ASP A 80 -9.02 -3.79 3.24
CA ASP A 80 -8.79 -4.17 4.63
C ASP A 80 -8.75 -2.97 5.60
N ILE A 81 -9.32 -1.84 5.17
CA ILE A 81 -9.42 -0.62 5.98
C ILE A 81 -9.97 -0.90 7.37
N HIS A 82 -10.90 -1.83 7.49
CA HIS A 82 -11.55 -2.21 8.75
C HIS A 82 -10.67 -3.08 9.66
N SER A 83 -9.83 -3.93 9.08
CA SER A 83 -8.93 -4.79 9.86
C SER A 83 -7.78 -4.00 10.51
N PHE A 84 -7.44 -2.84 9.94
CA PHE A 84 -6.35 -2.00 10.41
C PHE A 84 -6.65 -1.30 11.74
N THR A 85 -7.91 -0.93 11.96
CA THR A 85 -8.30 -0.17 13.15
C THR A 85 -8.48 -1.06 14.39
N GLY A 86 -8.45 -2.39 14.24
CA GLY A 86 -8.84 -3.33 15.30
C GLY A 86 -10.31 -3.18 15.72
N ILE A 87 -11.04 -2.30 15.03
CA ILE A 87 -12.46 -2.05 15.25
C ILE A 87 -13.21 -3.00 14.31
N ASP A 88 -13.96 -3.91 14.90
CA ASP A 88 -14.77 -4.88 14.17
C ASP A 88 -15.71 -4.15 13.17
N VAL A 89 -15.87 -4.70 11.98
CA VAL A 89 -16.66 -4.13 10.85
C VAL A 89 -18.09 -3.73 11.28
N GLN A 90 -18.60 -4.28 12.36
CA GLN A 90 -19.89 -3.94 12.94
C GLN A 90 -20.08 -2.43 13.20
N TYR A 91 -19.01 -1.69 13.52
CA TYR A 91 -19.10 -0.26 13.82
C TYR A 91 -19.24 0.64 12.60
N CYS A 92 -18.81 0.21 11.42
CA CYS A 92 -18.93 1.03 10.20
C CYS A 92 -20.36 1.08 9.64
N HIS A 93 -21.17 0.06 9.88
CA HIS A 93 -22.59 0.05 9.51
C HIS A 93 -23.49 0.79 10.49
N GLN A 94 -23.05 0.99 11.72
CA GLN A 94 -23.78 1.72 12.77
C GLN A 94 -23.64 3.24 12.68
N ARG A 95 -23.17 3.79 11.55
CA ARG A 95 -23.14 5.26 11.34
C ARG A 95 -24.49 5.97 11.54
N MET A 96 -25.58 5.25 11.54
CA MET A 96 -26.94 5.80 11.73
C MET A 96 -27.53 5.55 13.12
N GLU A 97 -26.92 4.73 13.96
CA GLU A 97 -27.47 4.36 15.27
C GLU A 97 -26.52 4.60 16.45
N ALA A 98 -25.42 5.33 16.24
CA ALA A 98 -24.49 5.68 17.32
C ALA A 98 -25.15 6.65 18.31
N THR A 99 -26.06 6.16 19.14
CA THR A 99 -26.45 6.78 20.39
C THR A 99 -25.28 6.67 21.37
N ALA A 100 -24.50 7.75 21.41
CA ALA A 100 -23.95 8.36 22.62
C ALA A 100 -23.29 7.47 23.69
N ASN A 101 -22.44 6.50 23.44
CA ASN A 101 -21.49 6.10 24.50
C ASN A 101 -20.37 5.14 24.08
N ASP A 102 -20.27 4.76 22.83
CA ASP A 102 -19.15 3.90 22.43
C ASP A 102 -17.88 4.74 22.32
N TYR A 103 -16.89 4.39 23.14
CA TYR A 103 -15.57 5.02 23.13
C TYR A 103 -14.88 4.72 21.78
N VAL A 104 -14.97 5.68 20.88
CA VAL A 104 -14.30 5.58 19.57
C VAL A 104 -12.97 6.28 19.65
N LEU A 105 -11.90 5.54 19.40
CA LEU A 105 -10.53 6.02 19.43
C LEU A 105 -10.29 7.13 18.40
N THR A 106 -9.47 8.08 18.78
CA THR A 106 -8.90 9.09 17.88
C THR A 106 -7.73 8.49 17.09
N VAL A 107 -7.38 9.16 16.00
CA VAL A 107 -6.16 8.83 15.23
C VAL A 107 -4.93 8.86 16.14
N GLY A 108 -4.84 9.88 17.01
CA GLY A 108 -3.74 10.03 17.95
C GLY A 108 -3.59 8.86 18.91
N GLU A 109 -4.70 8.33 19.43
CA GLU A 109 -4.67 7.16 20.31
C GLU A 109 -4.23 5.88 19.61
N ILE A 110 -4.65 5.70 18.34
CA ILE A 110 -4.29 4.52 17.53
C ILE A 110 -2.81 4.56 17.11
N PHE A 111 -2.33 5.72 16.71
CA PHE A 111 -0.99 5.90 16.14
C PHE A 111 0.02 6.49 17.12
N ASN A 112 -0.28 6.58 18.42
CA ASN A 112 0.48 7.28 19.44
C ASN A 112 2.01 7.09 19.35
N LYS A 113 2.47 5.85 19.12
CA LYS A 113 3.90 5.49 19.01
C LYS A 113 4.57 5.99 17.72
N LYS A 114 3.78 6.41 16.74
CA LYS A 114 4.28 6.82 15.42
C LYS A 114 4.18 8.33 15.21
N LEU A 115 3.41 9.04 16.05
CA LEU A 115 3.19 10.48 15.92
C LEU A 115 4.47 11.29 15.97
N ASP A 116 5.41 10.91 16.83
CA ASP A 116 6.71 11.60 16.99
C ASP A 116 7.72 11.24 15.87
N SER A 117 7.34 10.36 14.95
CA SER A 117 8.22 9.95 13.86
C SER A 117 8.40 11.10 12.84
N PRO A 118 9.64 11.40 12.40
CA PRO A 118 9.87 12.33 11.29
C PRO A 118 9.11 11.95 10.01
N VAL A 119 8.91 10.65 9.80
CA VAL A 119 8.12 10.11 8.67
C VAL A 119 6.65 10.52 8.80
N TRP A 120 6.08 10.39 10.02
CA TRP A 120 4.70 10.81 10.28
C TRP A 120 4.51 12.30 9.97
N HIS A 121 5.32 13.17 10.55
CA HIS A 121 5.22 14.61 10.35
C HIS A 121 5.34 14.99 8.87
N ARG A 122 6.35 14.46 8.19
CA ARG A 122 6.61 14.73 6.79
C ARG A 122 5.41 14.37 5.90
N TYR A 123 4.90 13.14 6.01
CA TYR A 123 3.84 12.67 5.12
C TYR A 123 2.45 13.16 5.54
N SER A 124 2.23 13.49 6.81
CA SER A 124 1.01 14.18 7.24
C SER A 124 0.90 15.57 6.60
N GLU A 125 2.00 16.30 6.51
CA GLU A 125 2.05 17.58 5.81
C GLU A 125 1.78 17.42 4.29
N ILE A 126 2.47 16.50 3.62
CA ILE A 126 2.30 16.22 2.19
C ILE A 126 0.86 15.82 1.87
N PHE A 127 0.28 14.94 2.66
CA PHE A 127 -1.10 14.48 2.49
C PHE A 127 -2.15 15.48 2.99
N ARG A 128 -1.73 16.65 3.52
CA ARG A 128 -2.61 17.68 4.08
C ARG A 128 -3.54 17.13 5.18
N LEU A 129 -3.01 16.30 6.05
CA LEU A 129 -3.72 15.72 7.20
C LEU A 129 -3.54 16.57 8.47
N ASN A 130 -3.80 17.87 8.38
CA ASN A 130 -3.62 18.80 9.48
C ASN A 130 -4.56 18.47 10.65
N ASN A 131 -4.00 18.39 11.87
CA ASN A 131 -4.73 18.08 13.11
C ASN A 131 -5.55 16.79 13.06
N ILE A 132 -5.12 15.84 12.23
CA ILE A 132 -5.83 14.55 12.06
C ILE A 132 -5.85 13.74 13.34
N GLU A 133 -4.88 13.96 14.23
CA GLU A 133 -4.67 13.22 15.49
C GLU A 133 -5.86 13.34 16.44
N THR A 134 -6.55 14.47 16.42
CA THR A 134 -7.71 14.72 17.29
C THR A 134 -9.01 14.15 16.74
N LYS A 135 -9.01 13.74 15.47
CA LYS A 135 -10.19 13.25 14.78
C LYS A 135 -10.46 11.79 15.18
N LYS A 136 -11.72 11.47 15.48
CA LYS A 136 -12.12 10.08 15.71
C LYS A 136 -12.09 9.29 14.42
N ILE A 137 -11.66 8.03 14.48
CA ILE A 137 -11.42 7.19 13.30
C ILE A 137 -12.70 6.99 12.44
N ASN A 138 -13.86 6.96 13.06
CA ASN A 138 -15.16 6.79 12.36
C ASN A 138 -15.63 8.05 11.61
N TYR A 139 -15.00 9.21 11.85
CA TYR A 139 -15.28 10.46 11.14
C TYR A 139 -14.30 10.75 10.00
N LEU A 140 -13.36 9.83 9.75
CA LEU A 140 -12.45 9.96 8.62
C LEU A 140 -13.17 9.72 7.29
N SER A 141 -12.83 10.53 6.29
CA SER A 141 -13.19 10.21 4.92
C SER A 141 -12.41 8.99 4.43
N SER A 142 -12.89 8.33 3.37
CA SER A 142 -12.18 7.22 2.75
C SER A 142 -10.77 7.63 2.27
N GLY A 143 -10.63 8.88 1.79
CA GLY A 143 -9.34 9.43 1.37
C GLY A 143 -8.38 9.63 2.55
N GLU A 144 -8.85 10.25 3.65
CA GLU A 144 -8.05 10.45 4.87
C GLU A 144 -7.56 9.11 5.44
N LEU A 145 -8.45 8.13 5.49
CA LEU A 145 -8.10 6.82 6.02
C LEU A 145 -7.04 6.12 5.16
N ARG A 146 -7.12 6.22 3.82
CA ARG A 146 -6.08 5.68 2.92
C ARG A 146 -4.74 6.35 3.11
N LYS A 147 -4.72 7.68 3.19
CA LYS A 147 -3.51 8.45 3.46
C LYS A 147 -2.87 8.00 4.78
N LEU A 148 -3.66 7.81 5.84
CA LEU A 148 -3.16 7.29 7.11
C LEU A 148 -2.58 5.88 7.03
N LEU A 149 -3.21 4.98 6.26
CA LEU A 149 -2.68 3.62 6.06
C LEU A 149 -1.31 3.66 5.39
N ILE A 150 -1.12 4.55 4.42
CA ILE A 150 0.16 4.72 3.74
C ILE A 150 1.20 5.27 4.71
N ILE A 151 0.90 6.33 5.46
CA ILE A 151 1.82 6.89 6.46
C ILE A 151 2.21 5.81 7.48
N ASN A 152 1.23 5.04 7.95
CA ASN A 152 1.49 3.94 8.87
C ASN A 152 2.50 2.92 8.33
N ALA A 153 2.33 2.52 7.06
CA ALA A 153 3.27 1.60 6.41
C ALA A 153 4.65 2.24 6.22
N LEU A 154 4.71 3.52 5.86
CA LEU A 154 5.96 4.27 5.69
C LEU A 154 6.75 4.44 6.99
N CYS A 155 6.07 4.54 8.14
CA CYS A 155 6.73 4.56 9.45
C CYS A 155 7.51 3.27 9.75
N GLU A 156 7.29 2.20 9.01
CA GLU A 156 8.08 0.97 9.11
C GLU A 156 9.30 0.97 8.18
N ASN A 157 9.55 2.08 7.48
CA ASN A 157 10.65 2.28 6.52
C ASN A 157 10.77 1.13 5.49
N PRO A 158 9.73 0.90 4.67
CA PRO A 158 9.78 -0.14 3.64
C PRO A 158 10.74 0.24 2.52
N ASP A 159 11.44 -0.76 1.95
CA ASP A 159 12.25 -0.60 0.75
C ASP A 159 11.37 -0.66 -0.51
N VAL A 160 10.26 -1.41 -0.42
CA VAL A 160 9.24 -1.53 -1.47
C VAL A 160 7.85 -1.41 -0.85
N LEU A 161 7.02 -0.54 -1.40
CA LEU A 161 5.62 -0.36 -1.05
C LEU A 161 4.74 -0.86 -2.19
N ILE A 162 3.85 -1.80 -1.92
CA ILE A 162 2.89 -2.33 -2.89
C ILE A 162 1.51 -1.79 -2.54
N LEU A 163 0.86 -1.14 -3.50
CA LEU A 163 -0.45 -0.50 -3.32
C LEU A 163 -1.48 -1.17 -4.24
N ASP A 164 -2.46 -1.83 -3.66
CA ASP A 164 -3.51 -2.52 -4.42
C ASP A 164 -4.72 -1.59 -4.62
N ASN A 165 -4.92 -1.14 -5.86
CA ASN A 165 -5.97 -0.23 -6.28
C ASN A 165 -6.09 1.05 -5.42
N PRO A 166 -5.04 1.85 -5.28
CA PRO A 166 -5.02 2.98 -4.36
C PRO A 166 -5.94 4.13 -4.76
N TYR A 167 -6.33 4.25 -6.02
CA TYR A 167 -7.13 5.36 -6.54
C TYR A 167 -8.64 5.16 -6.40
N ILE A 168 -9.11 3.96 -6.08
CA ILE A 168 -10.55 3.69 -5.98
C ILE A 168 -11.19 4.59 -4.90
N GLY A 169 -12.19 5.40 -5.30
CA GLY A 169 -12.94 6.27 -4.38
C GLY A 169 -12.17 7.50 -3.89
N LEU A 170 -11.06 7.87 -4.53
CA LEU A 170 -10.43 9.17 -4.37
C LEU A 170 -11.04 10.17 -5.37
N ASP A 171 -11.34 11.38 -4.89
CA ASP A 171 -11.65 12.52 -5.75
C ASP A 171 -10.40 13.08 -6.45
N ALA A 172 -10.57 14.01 -7.36
CA ALA A 172 -9.48 14.56 -8.17
C ALA A 172 -8.41 15.26 -7.33
N GLU A 173 -8.79 15.98 -6.27
CA GLU A 173 -7.85 16.66 -5.37
C GLU A 173 -7.02 15.64 -4.58
N SER A 174 -7.69 14.65 -3.99
CA SER A 174 -7.01 13.57 -3.25
C SER A 174 -6.09 12.74 -4.13
N ARG A 175 -6.40 12.56 -5.43
CA ARG A 175 -5.52 11.92 -6.41
C ARG A 175 -4.25 12.74 -6.62
N GLY A 176 -4.37 14.06 -6.80
CA GLY A 176 -3.22 14.95 -6.97
C GLY A 176 -2.27 14.93 -5.76
N ASP A 177 -2.82 15.02 -4.55
CA ASP A 177 -2.03 14.91 -3.32
C ASP A 177 -1.34 13.55 -3.20
N PHE A 178 -2.02 12.50 -3.63
CA PHE A 178 -1.48 11.14 -3.61
C PHE A 178 -0.31 10.99 -4.59
N ASP A 179 -0.45 11.50 -5.81
CA ASP A 179 0.59 11.45 -6.84
C ASP A 179 1.83 12.24 -6.41
N GLU A 180 1.64 13.39 -5.81
CA GLU A 180 2.76 14.19 -5.27
C GLU A 180 3.50 13.41 -4.17
N ALA A 181 2.77 12.75 -3.26
CA ALA A 181 3.39 11.92 -2.24
C ALA A 181 4.15 10.74 -2.84
N MET A 182 3.64 10.12 -3.91
CA MET A 182 4.34 9.02 -4.58
C MET A 182 5.63 9.48 -5.28
N LYS A 183 5.64 10.67 -5.87
CA LYS A 183 6.87 11.29 -6.40
C LYS A 183 7.92 11.46 -5.30
N GLN A 184 7.50 11.98 -4.15
CA GLN A 184 8.42 12.17 -3.02
C GLN A 184 8.93 10.85 -2.43
N LEU A 185 8.12 9.79 -2.42
CA LEU A 185 8.58 8.46 -2.03
C LEU A 185 9.67 7.95 -2.96
N ARG A 186 9.47 8.06 -4.27
CA ARG A 186 10.46 7.69 -5.28
C ARG A 186 11.76 8.46 -5.09
N ASP A 187 11.68 9.76 -4.91
CA ASP A 187 12.84 10.64 -4.75
C ASP A 187 13.62 10.36 -3.45
N ASN A 188 12.99 9.72 -2.48
CA ASN A 188 13.60 9.21 -1.25
C ASN A 188 14.06 7.73 -1.35
N GLY A 189 14.07 7.16 -2.54
CA GLY A 189 14.58 5.82 -2.80
C GLY A 189 13.64 4.66 -2.46
N VAL A 190 12.39 4.94 -2.07
CA VAL A 190 11.36 3.91 -1.88
C VAL A 190 10.80 3.51 -3.23
N SER A 191 10.83 2.22 -3.54
CA SER A 191 10.19 1.71 -4.75
C SER A 191 8.70 1.45 -4.50
N VAL A 192 7.85 1.87 -5.44
CA VAL A 192 6.40 1.71 -5.33
C VAL A 192 5.86 0.87 -6.46
N VAL A 193 5.12 -0.18 -6.12
CA VAL A 193 4.43 -1.06 -7.07
C VAL A 193 2.94 -0.77 -6.97
N PHE A 194 2.35 -0.33 -8.08
CA PHE A 194 0.90 -0.12 -8.17
C PHE A 194 0.24 -1.31 -8.83
N LEU A 195 -0.77 -1.87 -8.21
CA LEU A 195 -1.64 -2.88 -8.80
C LEU A 195 -2.92 -2.19 -9.24
N LEU A 196 -3.08 -1.96 -10.55
CA LEU A 196 -4.14 -1.11 -11.10
C LEU A 196 -5.11 -1.89 -11.98
N CYS A 197 -6.40 -1.55 -11.88
CA CYS A 197 -7.43 -2.10 -12.77
C CYS A 197 -7.61 -1.26 -14.03
N ASP A 198 -7.38 0.04 -13.95
CA ASP A 198 -7.52 0.99 -15.06
C ASP A 198 -6.15 1.56 -15.46
N PRO A 199 -5.77 1.51 -16.74
CA PRO A 199 -4.56 2.17 -17.23
C PRO A 199 -4.54 3.69 -17.02
N GLN A 200 -5.70 4.34 -16.86
CA GLN A 200 -5.78 5.77 -16.59
C GLN A 200 -5.35 6.14 -15.18
N ASP A 201 -5.29 5.17 -14.28
CA ASP A 201 -4.82 5.34 -12.90
C ASP A 201 -3.28 5.26 -12.78
N VAL A 202 -2.54 5.18 -13.89
CA VAL A 202 -1.05 5.19 -13.84
C VAL A 202 -0.58 6.58 -13.46
N PRO A 203 0.23 6.72 -12.38
CA PRO A 203 0.79 8.01 -11.98
C PRO A 203 1.65 8.63 -13.08
N ALA A 204 1.61 9.95 -13.21
CA ALA A 204 2.38 10.70 -14.20
C ALA A 204 3.89 10.76 -13.88
#